data_c0a73fd4bbf87605dd9914562553a206
#
_entry.id   c0a73fd4bbf87605dd9914562553a206
#
_cell.length_a   1.000
_cell.length_b   1.000
_cell.length_c   1.000
_cell.angle_alpha   90.00
_cell.angle_beta   90.00
_cell.angle_gamma   90.00
#
_symmetry.space_group_name_H-M   'P 1'
#
loop_
_entity.id
_entity.type
_entity.pdbx_description
1 polymer ?
#
loop_
_entity_poly.entity_id
_entity_poly.type
_entity_poly.pdbx_seq_one_letter_code
_entity_poly.pdbx_strand_id
1 'polypeptide(L)'
;FTVEGKLSWGHCLHILDPMGRHIATVQQQVFTFLPKFDLYVGEQCVGTIRKEFTFLRPSFTLDFNGWRVEGSFMEWDYTIVDAAGRPVASVSKELFHWTDTYVINVADEENALYALMVVLAIDAEKCSRN
;
A
#
# COMPACT_ATOMS: atom_id res chain seq x y z
N PHE A 1 13.28 -1.00 5.08
CA PHE A 1 12.82 0.35 4.70
C PHE A 1 12.31 1.10 5.91
N THR A 2 12.48 2.40 5.89
CA THR A 2 11.89 3.32 6.87
C THR A 2 10.85 4.19 6.17
N VAL A 3 9.75 4.50 6.84
CA VAL A 3 8.67 5.31 6.28
C VAL A 3 8.49 6.57 7.11
N GLU A 4 8.45 7.73 6.43
CA GLU A 4 8.18 9.02 7.07
C GLU A 4 6.93 9.65 6.47
N GLY A 5 6.02 10.12 7.32
CA GLY A 5 4.89 10.92 6.90
C GLY A 5 5.31 12.37 6.69
N LYS A 6 4.76 13.01 5.67
CA LYS A 6 5.00 14.43 5.39
C LYS A 6 3.69 15.21 5.44
N LEU A 7 3.77 16.46 5.86
CA LEU A 7 2.62 17.36 5.82
C LEU A 7 2.27 17.67 4.38
N SER A 8 1.03 17.42 4.01
CA SER A 8 0.57 17.58 2.64
C SER A 8 -0.96 17.66 2.62
N TRP A 9 -1.51 18.05 1.50
CA TRP A 9 -2.93 17.87 1.21
C TRP A 9 -3.16 16.39 0.92
N GLY A 10 -3.69 15.66 1.90
CA GLY A 10 -3.77 14.22 1.87
C GLY A 10 -2.50 13.56 2.41
N HIS A 11 -2.48 12.23 2.43
CA HIS A 11 -1.33 11.48 2.94
C HIS A 11 -0.17 11.50 1.96
N CYS A 12 1.01 11.82 2.46
CA CYS A 12 2.25 11.75 1.70
C CYS A 12 3.26 10.97 2.54
N LEU A 13 3.69 9.82 2.06
CA LEU A 13 4.58 8.92 2.77
C LEU A 13 5.86 8.72 1.97
N HIS A 14 7.00 9.03 2.59
CA HIS A 14 8.31 8.82 1.99
C HIS A 14 8.89 7.51 2.48
N ILE A 15 9.40 6.70 1.56
CA ILE A 15 10.07 5.44 1.87
C ILE A 15 11.57 5.66 1.73
N LEU A 16 12.30 5.33 2.80
CA LEU A 16 13.74 5.50 2.87
C LEU A 16 14.42 4.12 2.88
N ASP A 17 15.60 4.04 2.29
CA ASP A 17 16.41 2.83 2.38
C ASP A 17 17.15 2.77 3.73
N PRO A 18 17.88 1.67 4.03
CA PRO A 18 18.60 1.57 5.31
C PRO A 18 19.66 2.65 5.52
N MET A 19 20.10 3.32 4.47
CA MET A 19 21.04 4.42 4.54
C MET A 19 20.37 5.78 4.75
N GLY A 20 19.04 5.79 4.83
CA GLY A 20 18.27 7.02 5.02
C GLY A 20 17.98 7.79 3.74
N ARG A 21 18.24 7.23 2.56
CA ARG A 21 17.97 7.88 1.29
C ARG A 21 16.52 7.70 0.88
N HIS A 22 15.90 8.77 0.42
CA HIS A 22 14.52 8.76 -0.07
C HIS A 22 14.47 8.03 -1.42
N ILE A 23 13.80 6.87 -1.47
CA ILE A 23 13.76 6.04 -2.68
C ILE A 23 12.38 6.00 -3.33
N ALA A 24 11.30 6.23 -2.57
CA ALA A 24 9.96 6.12 -3.12
C ALA A 24 8.98 6.99 -2.33
N THR A 25 7.84 7.29 -2.94
CA THR A 25 6.78 8.09 -2.32
C THR A 25 5.41 7.48 -2.63
N VAL A 26 4.55 7.46 -1.63
CA VAL A 26 3.12 7.18 -1.79
C VAL A 26 2.39 8.49 -1.51
N GLN A 27 1.72 9.04 -2.52
CA GLN A 27 1.06 10.34 -2.42
C GLN A 27 -0.43 10.19 -2.70
N GLN A 28 -1.26 10.50 -1.71
CA GLN A 28 -2.70 10.50 -1.88
C GLN A 28 -3.12 11.67 -2.78
N GLN A 29 -3.94 11.37 -3.79
CA GLN A 29 -4.59 12.41 -4.59
C GLN A 29 -5.73 13.02 -3.78
N VAL A 30 -5.89 14.33 -3.89
CA VAL A 30 -7.01 15.05 -3.27
C VAL A 30 -8.11 15.27 -4.30
N PHE A 31 -9.32 15.56 -3.83
CA PHE A 31 -10.49 15.83 -4.68
C PHE A 31 -10.91 14.67 -5.58
N THR A 32 -10.71 13.43 -5.09
CA THR A 32 -11.17 12.24 -5.80
C THR A 32 -12.39 11.66 -5.08
N PHE A 33 -13.30 11.05 -5.86
CA PHE A 33 -14.49 10.42 -5.29
C PHE A 33 -14.12 9.19 -4.45
N LEU A 34 -13.23 8.34 -4.97
CA LEU A 34 -12.68 7.21 -4.22
C LEU A 34 -11.18 7.45 -4.02
N PRO A 35 -10.61 6.95 -2.90
CA PRO A 35 -9.18 7.13 -2.65
C PRO A 35 -8.29 6.62 -3.78
N LYS A 36 -7.31 7.44 -4.13
CA LYS A 36 -6.26 7.12 -5.09
C LYS A 36 -4.93 7.56 -4.54
N PHE A 37 -3.91 6.76 -4.79
CA PHE A 37 -2.54 7.06 -4.35
C PHE A 37 -1.61 6.91 -5.52
N ASP A 38 -0.84 7.96 -5.81
CA ASP A 38 0.22 7.91 -6.81
C ASP A 38 1.48 7.33 -6.18
N LEU A 39 2.15 6.47 -6.92
CA LEU A 39 3.38 5.83 -6.48
C LEU A 39 4.55 6.36 -7.28
N TYR A 40 5.57 6.84 -6.57
CA TYR A 40 6.78 7.36 -7.18
C TYR A 40 7.98 6.52 -6.73
N VAL A 41 8.82 6.16 -7.68
CA VAL A 41 10.15 5.61 -7.39
C VAL A 41 11.15 6.64 -7.91
N GLY A 42 11.95 7.21 -6.99
CA GLY A 42 12.69 8.42 -7.30
C GLY A 42 11.71 9.55 -7.62
N GLU A 43 11.87 10.17 -8.76
CA GLU A 43 10.99 11.25 -9.22
C GLU A 43 9.95 10.79 -10.25
N GLN A 44 9.98 9.50 -10.60
CA GLN A 44 9.11 8.96 -11.64
C GLN A 44 7.87 8.35 -11.04
N CYS A 45 6.68 8.77 -11.56
CA CYS A 45 5.43 8.13 -11.20
C CYS A 45 5.34 6.79 -11.91
N VAL A 46 5.31 5.70 -11.15
CA VAL A 46 5.30 4.34 -11.71
C VAL A 46 3.90 3.74 -11.78
N GLY A 47 2.93 4.33 -11.09
CA GLY A 47 1.55 3.85 -11.17
C GLY A 47 0.66 4.46 -10.11
N THR A 48 -0.56 3.97 -10.05
CA THR A 48 -1.58 4.45 -9.12
C THR A 48 -2.27 3.28 -8.46
N ILE A 49 -2.47 3.36 -7.15
CA ILE A 49 -3.32 2.44 -6.40
C ILE A 49 -4.69 3.08 -6.27
N ARG A 50 -5.74 2.35 -6.63
CA ARG A 50 -7.11 2.82 -6.55
C ARG A 50 -7.91 1.94 -5.63
N LYS A 51 -8.74 2.57 -4.80
CA LYS A 51 -9.80 1.88 -4.10
C LYS A 51 -11.03 1.82 -5.01
N GLU A 52 -11.58 0.62 -5.18
CA GLU A 52 -12.75 0.39 -6.01
C GLU A 52 -13.80 -0.37 -5.21
N PHE A 53 -15.06 -0.24 -5.59
CA PHE A 53 -16.15 -1.05 -5.06
C PHE A 53 -16.57 -2.07 -6.10
N THR A 54 -16.48 -3.35 -5.75
CA THR A 54 -16.91 -4.45 -6.59
C THR A 54 -17.89 -5.30 -5.77
N PHE A 55 -19.11 -5.49 -6.25
CA PHE A 55 -20.15 -6.25 -5.55
C PHE A 55 -20.30 -5.86 -4.09
N LEU A 56 -20.35 -4.55 -3.81
CA LEU A 56 -20.49 -3.98 -2.46
C LEU A 56 -19.27 -4.20 -1.55
N ARG A 57 -18.16 -4.69 -2.11
CA ARG A 57 -16.92 -4.85 -1.36
C ARG A 57 -15.87 -3.88 -1.87
N PRO A 58 -15.18 -3.15 -0.97
CA PRO A 58 -14.06 -2.35 -1.40
C PRO A 58 -12.89 -3.25 -1.82
N SER A 59 -12.15 -2.83 -2.82
CA SER A 59 -10.94 -3.49 -3.26
C SER A 59 -9.91 -2.46 -3.66
N PHE A 60 -8.64 -2.87 -3.75
CA PHE A 60 -7.56 -2.02 -4.22
C PHE A 60 -6.92 -2.67 -5.43
N THR A 61 -6.65 -1.86 -6.44
CA THR A 61 -5.97 -2.31 -7.66
C THR A 61 -4.80 -1.40 -7.96
N LEU A 62 -3.74 -1.99 -8.53
CA LEU A 62 -2.55 -1.29 -8.95
C LEU A 62 -2.51 -1.31 -10.48
N ASP A 63 -2.55 -0.15 -11.11
CA ASP A 63 -2.90 -0.03 -12.51
C ASP A 63 -1.78 -0.38 -13.50
N PHE A 64 -0.51 -0.39 -13.08
CA PHE A 64 0.58 -0.62 -14.04
C PHE A 64 0.99 -2.08 -14.17
N ASN A 65 0.66 -2.92 -13.20
CA ASN A 65 1.04 -4.34 -13.23
C ASN A 65 -0.13 -5.31 -12.97
N GLY A 66 -1.33 -4.77 -12.80
CA GLY A 66 -2.53 -5.58 -12.59
C GLY A 66 -2.64 -6.23 -11.22
N TRP A 67 -1.85 -5.83 -10.25
CA TRP A 67 -1.98 -6.34 -8.89
C TRP A 67 -3.32 -5.92 -8.30
N ARG A 68 -3.88 -6.77 -7.46
CA ARG A 68 -5.08 -6.47 -6.70
C ARG A 68 -4.99 -7.08 -5.31
N VAL A 69 -5.80 -6.57 -4.42
CA VAL A 69 -5.83 -7.01 -3.03
C VAL A 69 -7.06 -7.89 -2.82
N GLU A 70 -6.87 -9.06 -2.26
CA GLU A 70 -7.94 -9.99 -1.91
C GLU A 70 -7.90 -10.32 -0.42
N GLY A 71 -9.08 -10.48 0.18
CA GLY A 71 -9.21 -10.83 1.59
C GLY A 71 -9.75 -9.70 2.43
N SER A 72 -9.50 -9.78 3.75
CA SER A 72 -10.04 -8.85 4.73
C SER A 72 -9.04 -7.77 5.09
N PHE A 73 -8.81 -6.80 4.20
CA PHE A 73 -7.84 -5.75 4.50
C PHE A 73 -8.26 -4.85 5.67
N MET A 74 -9.55 -4.76 5.97
CA MET A 74 -10.01 -4.03 7.16
C MET A 74 -9.56 -4.70 8.45
N GLU A 75 -9.30 -6.00 8.42
CA GLU A 75 -8.84 -6.78 9.56
C GLU A 75 -7.35 -7.10 9.47
N TRP A 76 -6.63 -6.51 8.50
CA TRP A 76 -5.20 -6.74 8.27
C TRP A 76 -4.88 -8.21 8.01
N ASP A 77 -5.71 -8.85 7.21
CA ASP A 77 -5.53 -10.23 6.79
C ASP A 77 -5.89 -10.32 5.32
N TYR A 78 -4.90 -10.05 4.45
CA TYR A 78 -5.15 -9.99 3.03
C TYR A 78 -3.92 -10.45 2.24
N THR A 79 -4.15 -10.74 0.96
CA THR A 79 -3.12 -11.16 0.02
C THR A 79 -3.11 -10.21 -1.16
N ILE A 80 -1.91 -9.85 -1.62
CA ILE A 80 -1.72 -9.13 -2.87
C ILE A 80 -1.47 -10.18 -3.94
N VAL A 81 -2.27 -10.17 -5.02
CA VAL A 81 -2.15 -11.12 -6.12
C VAL A 81 -1.81 -10.37 -7.41
N ASP A 82 -1.14 -11.06 -8.33
CA ASP A 82 -0.83 -10.48 -9.64
C ASP A 82 -2.02 -10.64 -10.61
N ALA A 83 -1.85 -10.19 -11.86
CA ALA A 83 -2.91 -10.23 -12.85
C ALA A 83 -3.37 -11.66 -13.17
N ALA A 84 -2.52 -12.66 -12.96
CA ALA A 84 -2.86 -14.08 -13.14
C ALA A 84 -3.47 -14.72 -11.89
N GLY A 85 -3.61 -13.95 -10.79
CA GLY A 85 -4.15 -14.46 -9.55
C GLY A 85 -3.14 -15.16 -8.66
N ARG A 86 -1.85 -15.08 -8.97
CA ARG A 86 -0.80 -15.72 -8.17
C ARG A 86 -0.43 -14.82 -6.99
N PRO A 87 -0.23 -15.39 -5.79
CA PRO A 87 0.14 -14.59 -4.62
C PRO A 87 1.50 -13.90 -4.82
N VAL A 88 1.54 -12.60 -4.60
CA VAL A 88 2.77 -11.79 -4.61
C VAL A 88 3.24 -11.56 -3.18
N ALA A 89 2.31 -11.25 -2.30
CA ALA A 89 2.62 -10.98 -0.90
C ALA A 89 1.40 -11.25 -0.03
N SER A 90 1.62 -11.50 1.23
CA SER A 90 0.55 -11.62 2.22
C SER A 90 0.83 -10.69 3.38
N VAL A 91 -0.23 -10.15 3.96
CA VAL A 91 -0.16 -9.22 5.08
C VAL A 91 -1.01 -9.77 6.21
N SER A 92 -0.43 -9.83 7.40
CA SER A 92 -1.15 -10.23 8.60
C SER A 92 -0.77 -9.32 9.75
N LYS A 93 -1.72 -9.14 10.68
CA LYS A 93 -1.49 -8.36 11.88
C LYS A 93 -1.13 -9.30 13.01
N GLU A 94 -0.05 -8.99 13.71
CA GLU A 94 0.34 -9.69 14.91
C GLU A 94 0.16 -8.75 16.10
N LEU A 95 -0.43 -9.27 17.16
CA LEU A 95 -0.66 -8.50 18.37
C LEU A 95 0.44 -8.79 19.38
N PHE A 96 1.22 -7.76 19.72
CA PHE A 96 2.17 -7.83 20.81
C PHE A 96 1.61 -7.03 21.99
N HIS A 97 2.18 -7.24 23.17
CA HIS A 97 1.65 -6.62 24.42
C HIS A 97 1.52 -5.10 24.37
N TRP A 98 2.38 -4.44 23.61
CA TRP A 98 2.49 -2.98 23.65
C TRP A 98 2.24 -2.31 22.32
N THR A 99 2.39 -3.01 21.19
CA THR A 99 2.25 -2.44 19.86
C THR A 99 1.60 -3.43 18.91
N ASP A 100 0.91 -2.90 17.91
CA ASP A 100 0.46 -3.67 16.77
C ASP A 100 1.59 -3.78 15.77
N THR A 101 1.82 -4.96 15.26
CA THR A 101 2.84 -5.23 14.26
C THR A 101 2.21 -5.90 13.05
N TYR A 102 2.57 -5.43 11.88
CA TYR A 102 2.13 -6.03 10.63
C TYR A 102 3.28 -6.83 10.03
N VAL A 103 2.98 -8.03 9.56
CA VAL A 103 3.95 -8.87 8.87
C VAL A 103 3.58 -8.93 7.40
N ILE A 104 4.55 -8.56 6.56
CA ILE A 104 4.39 -8.61 5.11
C ILE A 104 5.35 -9.68 4.59
N ASN A 105 4.79 -10.78 4.10
CA ASN A 105 5.56 -11.85 3.49
C ASN A 105 5.51 -11.70 1.98
N VAL A 106 6.66 -11.49 1.36
CA VAL A 106 6.77 -11.26 -0.08
C VAL A 106 7.40 -12.48 -0.73
N ALA A 107 6.72 -13.02 -1.76
CA ALA A 107 7.19 -14.23 -2.44
C ALA A 107 8.47 -14.00 -3.23
N ASP A 108 8.66 -12.80 -3.78
CA ASP A 108 9.83 -12.41 -4.55
C ASP A 108 10.35 -11.07 -4.04
N GLU A 109 11.59 -11.03 -3.62
CA GLU A 109 12.21 -9.84 -3.04
C GLU A 109 12.15 -8.62 -3.95
N GLU A 110 12.15 -8.83 -5.27
CA GLU A 110 12.01 -7.74 -6.24
C GLU A 110 10.72 -6.95 -6.07
N ASN A 111 9.70 -7.59 -5.52
CA ASN A 111 8.38 -6.98 -5.34
C ASN A 111 8.19 -6.34 -3.95
N ALA A 112 9.23 -6.37 -3.11
CA ALA A 112 9.10 -5.89 -1.73
C ALA A 112 8.71 -4.41 -1.64
N LEU A 113 9.32 -3.57 -2.45
CA LEU A 113 9.02 -2.13 -2.43
C LEU A 113 7.58 -1.85 -2.83
N TYR A 114 7.13 -2.45 -3.93
CA TYR A 114 5.75 -2.24 -4.40
C TYR A 114 4.72 -2.83 -3.43
N ALA A 115 5.02 -3.98 -2.82
CA ALA A 115 4.15 -4.56 -1.81
C ALA A 115 4.02 -3.62 -0.60
N LEU A 116 5.13 -3.03 -0.15
CA LEU A 116 5.12 -2.05 0.93
C LEU A 116 4.27 -0.83 0.55
N MET A 117 4.39 -0.33 -0.67
CA MET A 117 3.61 0.82 -1.12
C MET A 117 2.10 0.54 -1.10
N VAL A 118 1.69 -0.67 -1.50
CA VAL A 118 0.28 -1.08 -1.42
C VAL A 118 -0.20 -1.09 0.03
N VAL A 119 0.59 -1.68 0.93
CA VAL A 119 0.24 -1.74 2.36
C VAL A 119 0.11 -0.34 2.96
N LEU A 120 1.02 0.56 2.62
CA LEU A 120 0.99 1.94 3.11
C LEU A 120 -0.24 2.70 2.60
N ALA A 121 -0.63 2.50 1.36
CA ALA A 121 -1.83 3.14 0.81
C ALA A 121 -3.09 2.66 1.54
N ILE A 122 -3.18 1.35 1.81
CA ILE A 122 -4.32 0.79 2.54
C ILE A 122 -4.36 1.33 3.97
N ASP A 123 -3.20 1.39 4.63
CA ASP A 123 -3.11 1.93 5.99
C ASP A 123 -3.52 3.40 6.05
N ALA A 124 -3.05 4.20 5.10
CA ALA A 124 -3.40 5.61 5.03
C ALA A 124 -4.90 5.81 4.80
N GLU A 125 -5.52 5.00 3.96
CA GLU A 125 -6.94 5.07 3.70
C GLU A 125 -7.75 4.72 4.95
N LYS A 126 -7.34 3.69 5.69
CA LYS A 126 -7.99 3.33 6.96
C LYS A 126 -7.89 4.46 7.97
N CYS A 127 -6.72 5.09 8.08
CA CYS A 127 -6.54 6.22 9.00
C CYS A 127 -7.42 7.42 8.64
N SER A 128 -7.69 7.64 7.35
CA SER A 128 -8.53 8.73 6.88
C SER A 128 -10.00 8.58 7.28
N ARG A 129 -10.44 7.35 7.60
CA ARG A 129 -11.83 7.07 7.96
C ARG A 129 -12.13 7.26 9.44
N ASN A 130 -11.10 7.39 10.24
CA ASN A 130 -11.25 7.50 11.69
C ASN A 130 -11.23 8.95 12.16
#